data_bf0ea9e4b4c3e2b3300df046712c4037
#
_entry.id   bf0ea9e4b4c3e2b3300df046712c4037
#
_cell.length_a   1.000
_cell.length_b   1.000
_cell.length_c   1.000
_cell.angle_alpha   90.00
_cell.angle_beta   90.00
_cell.angle_gamma   90.00
#
_symmetry.space_group_name_H-M   'P 1'
#
loop_
_entity.id
_entity.type
_entity.pdbx_description
1 polymer ?
#
loop_
_entity_poly.entity_id
_entity_poly.type
_entity_poly.pdbx_seq_one_letter_code
_entity_poly.pdbx_strand_id
1 'polypeptide(L)'
;MSQHDYVIANQTFPNTRTDLNSAFAASVSQNSGASAPSTTYAYQLWYDTGNDILKMRNADDDAWIDLFTVDQTADTATAPSVAAGSNLLINGNMAVNQRGSVNTSDGNTVYGLDRMAVFLRGGPAATITQDTDVPSGQGFGYSNKIDVTTGDALGTANDFCLFRQKIEGQNLQQLKKGTSSAESLTLSFWIKSTITGTYVLEIRDQTNARDIHKTYTISSSNTWEYKTLTFEGDTTGAIDNDNTSGLEVSWFLGQGTDYTSGTLNTAWASAVNANRAVGQVNAVSSASNNILITGVQLEVGSVANPVFQQESFGETLQKCQRYFTRIPRIDGSSANTEIANGMG
;
A
#
# COMPACT_ATOMS: atom_id res chain seq x y z
N MET A 1 34.82 11.83 -11.88
CA MET A 1 33.97 12.24 -10.75
C MET A 1 34.59 13.47 -10.15
N SER A 2 33.82 14.48 -9.88
CA SER A 2 34.32 15.78 -9.43
C SER A 2 33.39 16.31 -8.34
N GLN A 3 33.90 16.34 -7.11
CA GLN A 3 33.27 16.96 -5.96
C GLN A 3 34.21 17.98 -5.33
N HIS A 4 33.65 19.06 -4.80
CA HIS A 4 34.42 20.13 -4.16
C HIS A 4 33.62 20.71 -2.98
N ASP A 5 34.32 21.17 -1.94
CA ASP A 5 33.69 21.81 -0.78
C ASP A 5 33.36 23.31 -1.01
N TYR A 6 33.73 23.84 -2.17
CA TYR A 6 33.59 25.26 -2.56
C TYR A 6 34.29 26.28 -1.66
N VAL A 7 35.24 25.81 -0.86
CA VAL A 7 36.13 26.65 -0.05
C VAL A 7 37.47 26.77 -0.77
N ILE A 8 37.82 27.95 -1.20
CA ILE A 8 39.09 28.23 -1.85
C ILE A 8 40.11 28.64 -0.77
N ALA A 9 41.06 27.76 -0.49
CA ALA A 9 42.06 28.00 0.52
C ALA A 9 43.07 29.10 0.13
N ASN A 10 43.56 29.86 1.10
CA ASN A 10 44.65 30.82 0.87
C ASN A 10 45.98 30.08 0.74
N GLN A 11 46.48 29.94 -0.48
CA GLN A 11 47.62 29.15 -0.86
C GLN A 11 48.42 29.75 -2.00
N THR A 12 49.46 29.08 -2.53
CA THR A 12 50.21 29.60 -3.70
C THR A 12 49.33 29.67 -4.93
N PHE A 13 49.63 30.64 -5.82
CA PHE A 13 48.83 30.87 -7.03
C PHE A 13 48.58 29.61 -7.88
N PRO A 14 49.56 28.72 -8.14
CA PRO A 14 49.26 27.46 -8.86
C PRO A 14 48.27 26.57 -8.14
N ASN A 15 48.32 26.47 -6.81
CA ASN A 15 47.41 25.65 -6.02
C ASN A 15 46.00 26.27 -5.97
N THR A 16 45.89 27.60 -5.80
CA THR A 16 44.64 28.33 -5.87
C THR A 16 43.93 28.12 -7.23
N ARG A 17 44.74 28.17 -8.33
CA ARG A 17 44.20 27.92 -9.68
C ARG A 17 43.69 26.45 -9.80
N THR A 18 44.39 25.49 -9.24
CA THR A 18 43.97 24.09 -9.24
C THR A 18 42.65 23.93 -8.48
N ASP A 19 42.57 24.55 -7.33
CA ASP A 19 41.41 24.52 -6.43
C ASP A 19 40.15 25.14 -7.14
N LEU A 20 40.32 26.33 -7.75
CA LEU A 20 39.26 26.96 -8.58
C LEU A 20 38.81 26.05 -9.72
N ASN A 21 39.74 25.44 -10.48
CA ASN A 21 39.40 24.53 -11.55
C ASN A 21 38.63 23.29 -11.04
N SER A 22 38.98 22.79 -9.87
CA SER A 22 38.26 21.66 -9.24
C SER A 22 36.85 22.08 -8.82
N ALA A 23 36.69 23.30 -8.26
CA ALA A 23 35.36 23.83 -7.92
C ALA A 23 34.48 24.00 -9.18
N PHE A 24 35.04 24.54 -10.29
CA PHE A 24 34.32 24.62 -11.55
C PHE A 24 33.98 23.24 -12.12
N ALA A 25 34.88 22.26 -12.06
CA ALA A 25 34.63 20.94 -12.53
C ALA A 25 33.52 20.25 -11.71
N ALA A 26 33.50 20.45 -10.39
CA ALA A 26 32.42 19.96 -9.52
C ALA A 26 31.08 20.60 -9.88
N SER A 27 31.05 21.92 -10.10
CA SER A 27 29.84 22.65 -10.49
C SER A 27 29.29 22.15 -11.84
N VAL A 28 30.15 22.01 -12.86
CA VAL A 28 29.75 21.54 -14.20
C VAL A 28 29.24 20.10 -14.18
N SER A 29 29.83 19.23 -13.34
CA SER A 29 29.44 17.83 -13.21
C SER A 29 28.33 17.58 -12.19
N GLN A 30 27.71 18.63 -11.64
CA GLN A 30 26.70 18.55 -10.58
C GLN A 30 27.22 17.79 -9.35
N ASN A 31 28.46 18.04 -8.95
CA ASN A 31 29.11 17.30 -7.84
C ASN A 31 29.09 15.78 -7.99
N SER A 32 29.25 15.25 -9.20
CA SER A 32 29.09 13.82 -9.48
C SER A 32 30.06 12.96 -8.65
N GLY A 33 29.53 11.88 -8.07
CA GLY A 33 30.30 10.91 -7.28
C GLY A 33 29.43 9.75 -6.79
N ALA A 34 30.07 8.63 -6.47
CA ALA A 34 29.39 7.44 -5.94
C ALA A 34 28.98 7.58 -4.45
N SER A 35 29.46 8.62 -3.79
CA SER A 35 29.08 8.98 -2.41
C SER A 35 28.63 10.44 -2.41
N ALA A 36 27.76 10.79 -1.49
CA ALA A 36 27.30 12.16 -1.32
C ALA A 36 28.49 13.11 -1.04
N PRO A 37 28.43 14.38 -1.53
CA PRO A 37 29.41 15.40 -1.15
C PRO A 37 29.52 15.51 0.38
N SER A 38 30.73 15.65 0.88
CA SER A 38 30.99 15.79 2.32
C SER A 38 30.56 17.15 2.87
N THR A 39 30.56 18.18 2.01
CA THR A 39 30.03 19.51 2.31
C THR A 39 28.78 19.71 1.47
N THR A 40 27.69 20.09 2.12
CA THR A 40 26.39 20.27 1.49
C THR A 40 25.88 21.68 1.66
N TYR A 41 24.99 22.08 0.76
CA TYR A 41 24.31 23.37 0.77
C TYR A 41 22.83 23.13 0.38
N ALA A 42 21.92 23.87 0.96
CA ALA A 42 20.52 23.83 0.57
C ALA A 42 20.38 24.00 -0.97
N TYR A 43 19.55 23.17 -1.60
CA TYR A 43 19.29 23.14 -3.05
C TYR A 43 20.50 22.71 -3.92
N GLN A 44 21.60 22.23 -3.33
CA GLN A 44 22.74 21.69 -4.08
C GLN A 44 22.30 20.49 -4.91
N LEU A 45 22.77 20.40 -6.16
CA LEU A 45 22.61 19.23 -7.00
C LEU A 45 23.79 18.25 -6.80
N TRP A 46 23.48 16.97 -6.85
CA TRP A 46 24.44 15.88 -6.83
C TRP A 46 23.99 14.76 -7.78
N TYR A 47 24.87 14.38 -8.71
CA TYR A 47 24.65 13.18 -9.52
C TYR A 47 25.33 11.97 -8.82
N ASP A 48 24.50 11.09 -8.27
CA ASP A 48 24.92 9.84 -7.63
C ASP A 48 25.28 8.82 -8.72
N THR A 49 26.58 8.67 -8.99
CA THR A 49 27.08 7.75 -10.03
C THR A 49 27.04 6.29 -9.60
N GLY A 50 26.76 5.97 -8.34
CA GLY A 50 26.63 4.62 -7.84
C GLY A 50 25.23 4.04 -8.09
N ASN A 51 24.23 4.92 -8.16
CA ASN A 51 22.81 4.55 -8.37
C ASN A 51 22.22 5.18 -9.63
N ASP A 52 22.99 5.97 -10.37
CA ASP A 52 22.54 6.73 -11.57
C ASP A 52 21.33 7.63 -11.28
N ILE A 53 21.38 8.39 -10.18
CA ILE A 53 20.31 9.29 -9.75
C ILE A 53 20.80 10.72 -9.65
N LEU A 54 20.10 11.67 -10.31
CA LEU A 54 20.27 13.08 -10.04
C LEU A 54 19.46 13.47 -8.81
N LYS A 55 20.10 14.06 -7.82
CA LYS A 55 19.52 14.43 -6.52
C LYS A 55 19.66 15.93 -6.26
N MET A 56 18.75 16.47 -5.44
CA MET A 56 18.81 17.84 -4.94
C MET A 56 18.72 17.84 -3.41
N ARG A 57 19.55 18.66 -2.76
CA ARG A 57 19.46 18.90 -1.32
C ARG A 57 18.19 19.68 -0.98
N ASN A 58 17.49 19.32 0.08
CA ASN A 58 16.31 20.05 0.53
C ASN A 58 16.65 21.42 1.14
N ALA A 59 15.63 22.22 1.47
CA ALA A 59 15.79 23.57 2.02
C ALA A 59 16.49 23.59 3.39
N ASP A 60 16.27 22.55 4.20
CA ASP A 60 16.79 22.42 5.56
C ASP A 60 18.21 21.82 5.59
N ASP A 61 18.75 21.47 4.43
CA ASP A 61 20.08 20.86 4.25
C ASP A 61 20.30 19.58 5.10
N ASP A 62 19.26 18.76 5.24
CA ASP A 62 19.31 17.53 6.04
C ASP A 62 18.97 16.25 5.24
N ALA A 63 18.39 16.37 4.02
CA ALA A 63 18.02 15.23 3.18
C ALA A 63 18.29 15.46 1.68
N TRP A 64 18.51 14.38 0.93
CA TRP A 64 18.59 14.37 -0.53
C TRP A 64 17.25 13.94 -1.13
N ILE A 65 16.75 14.73 -2.08
CA ILE A 65 15.54 14.47 -2.86
C ILE A 65 15.96 13.91 -4.21
N ASP A 66 15.47 12.73 -4.57
CA ASP A 66 15.71 12.14 -5.88
C ASP A 66 14.89 12.87 -6.94
N LEU A 67 15.55 13.41 -7.98
CA LEU A 67 14.89 14.14 -9.06
C LEU A 67 14.68 13.26 -10.29
N PHE A 68 15.71 12.51 -10.69
CA PHE A 68 15.67 11.66 -11.88
C PHE A 68 16.56 10.44 -11.70
N THR A 69 16.08 9.26 -12.08
CA THR A 69 16.92 8.09 -12.36
C THR A 69 17.32 8.14 -13.84
N VAL A 70 18.59 7.96 -14.12
CA VAL A 70 19.15 8.02 -15.47
C VAL A 70 19.57 6.62 -15.91
N ASP A 71 19.02 6.13 -17.01
CA ASP A 71 19.51 4.91 -17.66
C ASP A 71 20.58 5.31 -18.68
N GLN A 72 21.84 5.05 -18.33
CA GLN A 72 23.00 5.37 -19.18
C GLN A 72 23.10 4.47 -20.43
N THR A 73 22.39 3.33 -20.45
CA THR A 73 22.40 2.41 -21.58
C THR A 73 21.33 2.75 -22.60
N ALA A 74 20.15 3.15 -22.11
CA ALA A 74 19.02 3.54 -22.95
C ALA A 74 19.00 5.03 -23.29
N ASP A 75 19.93 5.83 -22.75
CA ASP A 75 19.99 7.30 -22.89
C ASP A 75 18.66 7.98 -22.45
N THR A 76 18.04 7.48 -21.38
CA THR A 76 16.77 7.98 -20.87
C THR A 76 16.88 8.44 -19.42
N ALA A 77 16.08 9.45 -19.06
CA ALA A 77 15.91 9.88 -17.69
C ALA A 77 14.43 9.72 -17.29
N THR A 78 14.21 9.07 -16.16
CA THR A 78 12.87 8.88 -15.61
C THR A 78 12.79 9.68 -14.31
N ALA A 79 11.84 10.60 -14.20
CA ALA A 79 11.52 11.20 -12.90
C ALA A 79 11.18 10.03 -11.93
N PRO A 80 11.51 10.16 -10.62
CA PRO A 80 10.98 9.23 -9.65
C PRO A 80 9.49 9.16 -9.94
N SER A 81 9.05 8.04 -10.45
CA SER A 81 7.67 7.94 -10.83
C SER A 81 6.87 8.05 -9.53
N VAL A 82 6.30 9.22 -9.33
CA VAL A 82 4.94 9.22 -8.83
C VAL A 82 4.24 8.32 -9.83
N ALA A 83 4.14 7.06 -9.50
CA ALA A 83 3.69 6.06 -10.45
C ALA A 83 2.39 6.58 -11.03
N ALA A 84 2.39 6.95 -12.32
CA ALA A 84 1.17 7.18 -13.06
C ALA A 84 0.43 5.85 -13.26
N GLY A 85 0.67 4.92 -12.34
CA GLY A 85 -0.02 3.66 -12.22
C GLY A 85 -1.35 3.92 -11.53
N SER A 86 -2.43 3.61 -12.22
CA SER A 86 -3.75 3.59 -11.59
C SER A 86 -3.71 2.72 -10.34
N ASN A 87 -4.38 3.16 -9.27
CA ASN A 87 -4.59 2.33 -8.09
C ASN A 87 -5.12 0.95 -8.51
N LEU A 88 -4.41 -0.10 -8.16
CA LEU A 88 -4.80 -1.48 -8.48
C LEU A 88 -6.04 -1.93 -7.71
N LEU A 89 -6.35 -1.24 -6.60
CA LEU A 89 -7.54 -1.48 -5.79
C LEU A 89 -8.68 -0.55 -6.23
N ILE A 90 -9.87 -1.12 -6.30
CA ILE A 90 -11.09 -0.41 -6.71
C ILE A 90 -11.80 0.11 -5.47
N ASN A 91 -12.35 1.33 -5.54
CA ASN A 91 -13.10 1.96 -4.45
C ASN A 91 -12.26 2.24 -3.20
N GLY A 92 -10.98 2.57 -3.37
CA GLY A 92 -10.06 2.83 -2.25
C GLY A 92 -10.44 4.04 -1.38
N ASN A 93 -11.21 4.99 -1.91
CA ASN A 93 -11.77 6.14 -1.18
C ASN A 93 -13.13 5.82 -0.52
N MET A 94 -13.59 4.58 -0.57
CA MET A 94 -14.83 4.09 0.05
C MET A 94 -16.12 4.81 -0.40
N ALA A 95 -16.11 5.40 -1.61
CA ALA A 95 -17.20 6.23 -2.09
C ALA A 95 -18.42 5.42 -2.56
N VAL A 96 -18.23 4.21 -3.07
CA VAL A 96 -19.32 3.36 -3.63
C VAL A 96 -19.80 2.37 -2.59
N ASN A 97 -21.10 2.42 -2.31
CA ASN A 97 -21.79 1.51 -1.39
C ASN A 97 -23.17 1.16 -1.93
N GLN A 98 -23.24 0.18 -2.83
CA GLN A 98 -24.51 -0.25 -3.45
C GLN A 98 -25.35 -1.13 -2.53
N ARG A 99 -24.73 -1.79 -1.54
CA ARG A 99 -25.40 -2.75 -0.63
C ARG A 99 -25.97 -2.12 0.64
N GLY A 100 -25.51 -0.92 1.03
CA GLY A 100 -25.84 -0.31 2.31
C GLY A 100 -25.06 -0.94 3.48
N SER A 101 -25.60 -0.81 4.68
CA SER A 101 -25.04 -1.48 5.87
C SER A 101 -25.29 -2.98 5.81
N VAL A 102 -24.27 -3.76 6.14
CA VAL A 102 -24.38 -5.22 6.22
C VAL A 102 -23.85 -5.74 7.55
N ASN A 103 -24.47 -6.80 8.05
CA ASN A 103 -23.96 -7.50 9.23
C ASN A 103 -23.20 -8.75 8.80
N THR A 104 -22.10 -9.02 9.49
CA THR A 104 -21.35 -10.27 9.32
C THR A 104 -21.25 -10.99 10.65
N SER A 105 -21.17 -12.31 10.59
CA SER A 105 -20.98 -13.19 11.71
C SER A 105 -20.14 -14.40 11.29
N ASP A 106 -19.95 -15.31 12.20
CA ASP A 106 -19.07 -16.46 12.07
C ASP A 106 -19.16 -17.20 10.73
N GLY A 107 -18.01 -17.39 10.09
CA GLY A 107 -17.81 -18.19 8.88
C GLY A 107 -18.27 -17.54 7.57
N ASN A 108 -18.79 -16.32 7.59
CA ASN A 108 -19.32 -15.66 6.41
C ASN A 108 -18.38 -14.58 5.86
N THR A 109 -18.23 -14.56 4.53
CA THR A 109 -17.66 -13.42 3.82
C THR A 109 -18.78 -12.48 3.41
N VAL A 110 -18.69 -11.22 3.83
CA VAL A 110 -19.63 -10.19 3.41
C VAL A 110 -18.91 -9.05 2.71
N TYR A 111 -19.55 -8.47 1.71
CA TYR A 111 -19.11 -7.25 1.07
C TYR A 111 -19.95 -6.09 1.64
N GLY A 112 -19.35 -5.32 2.53
CA GLY A 112 -19.97 -4.11 3.06
C GLY A 112 -20.00 -3.01 2.00
N LEU A 113 -18.89 -2.34 1.81
CA LEU A 113 -18.69 -1.45 0.66
C LEU A 113 -18.28 -2.26 -0.56
N ASP A 114 -18.57 -1.72 -1.75
CA ASP A 114 -18.24 -2.42 -2.99
C ASP A 114 -16.75 -2.73 -3.08
N ARG A 115 -16.45 -3.95 -3.49
CA ARG A 115 -15.10 -4.56 -3.60
C ARG A 115 -14.43 -4.88 -2.27
N MET A 116 -14.85 -4.30 -1.16
CA MET A 116 -14.26 -4.52 0.16
C MET A 116 -15.00 -5.62 0.91
N ALA A 117 -14.31 -6.71 1.21
CA ALA A 117 -14.87 -7.87 1.90
C ALA A 117 -14.37 -7.95 3.35
N VAL A 118 -15.25 -8.35 4.25
CA VAL A 118 -14.91 -8.72 5.63
C VAL A 118 -15.24 -10.20 5.82
N PHE A 119 -14.33 -10.92 6.43
CA PHE A 119 -14.52 -12.30 6.84
C PHE A 119 -14.20 -12.43 8.33
N LEU A 120 -15.16 -12.96 9.09
CA LEU A 120 -14.99 -13.22 10.51
C LEU A 120 -15.26 -14.69 10.78
N ARG A 121 -14.35 -15.37 11.48
CA ARG A 121 -14.51 -16.74 11.97
C ARG A 121 -13.95 -16.84 13.38
N GLY A 122 -14.70 -17.50 14.28
CA GLY A 122 -14.32 -17.73 15.66
C GLY A 122 -15.28 -17.13 16.69
N GLY A 123 -16.44 -16.62 16.22
CA GLY A 123 -17.49 -16.08 17.10
C GLY A 123 -17.70 -14.56 17.05
N PRO A 124 -16.76 -13.73 16.57
CA PRO A 124 -17.03 -12.29 16.50
C PRO A 124 -18.10 -11.97 15.46
N ALA A 125 -18.85 -10.90 15.70
CA ALA A 125 -19.79 -10.33 14.76
C ALA A 125 -19.55 -8.83 14.64
N ALA A 126 -19.85 -8.25 13.46
CA ALA A 126 -19.70 -6.84 13.20
C ALA A 126 -20.77 -6.31 12.24
N THR A 127 -21.03 -5.02 12.33
CA THR A 127 -21.76 -4.25 11.31
C THR A 127 -20.74 -3.49 10.45
N ILE A 128 -20.87 -3.61 9.13
CA ILE A 128 -20.02 -2.94 8.16
C ILE A 128 -20.81 -1.80 7.56
N THR A 129 -20.30 -0.58 7.67
CA THR A 129 -20.98 0.62 7.20
C THR A 129 -20.04 1.54 6.42
N GLN A 130 -20.61 2.32 5.52
CA GLN A 130 -19.97 3.53 5.03
C GLN A 130 -20.15 4.62 6.09
N ASP A 131 -19.04 5.19 6.56
CA ASP A 131 -19.02 6.21 7.61
C ASP A 131 -18.43 7.52 7.07
N THR A 132 -18.82 8.64 7.65
CA THR A 132 -18.32 9.98 7.31
C THR A 132 -17.15 10.42 8.19
N ASP A 133 -16.76 9.62 9.18
CA ASP A 133 -15.53 9.83 9.94
C ASP A 133 -14.32 9.49 9.06
N VAL A 134 -13.57 10.51 8.69
CA VAL A 134 -12.44 10.45 7.75
C VAL A 134 -11.27 11.30 8.23
N PRO A 135 -10.04 11.08 7.77
CA PRO A 135 -8.90 11.91 8.13
C PRO A 135 -9.09 13.35 7.64
N SER A 136 -9.09 14.30 8.58
CA SER A 136 -9.38 15.70 8.30
C SER A 136 -8.38 16.31 7.32
N GLY A 137 -8.88 17.05 6.33
CA GLY A 137 -8.07 17.78 5.35
C GLY A 137 -7.43 16.90 4.26
N GLN A 138 -7.70 15.58 4.24
CA GLN A 138 -7.09 14.64 3.29
C GLN A 138 -7.94 14.38 2.03
N GLY A 139 -9.08 15.05 1.89
CA GLY A 139 -9.92 14.99 0.68
C GLY A 139 -10.80 13.74 0.55
N PHE A 140 -11.01 12.99 1.65
CA PHE A 140 -11.92 11.85 1.68
C PHE A 140 -13.30 12.24 2.20
N GLY A 141 -14.35 11.69 1.60
CA GLY A 141 -15.72 11.87 2.06
C GLY A 141 -16.24 10.70 2.90
N TYR A 142 -15.62 9.52 2.73
CA TYR A 142 -16.11 8.29 3.34
C TYR A 142 -14.97 7.36 3.79
N SER A 143 -15.28 6.53 4.78
CA SER A 143 -14.47 5.40 5.22
C SER A 143 -15.32 4.13 5.32
N ASN A 144 -14.67 2.98 5.26
CA ASN A 144 -15.28 1.70 5.61
C ASN A 144 -15.11 1.49 7.12
N LYS A 145 -16.23 1.43 7.85
CA LYS A 145 -16.24 1.14 9.28
C LYS A 145 -16.64 -0.32 9.51
N ILE A 146 -15.83 -1.02 10.26
CA ILE A 146 -16.10 -2.33 10.83
C ILE A 146 -16.38 -2.11 12.32
N ASP A 147 -17.64 -2.16 12.72
CA ASP A 147 -18.10 -1.92 14.08
C ASP A 147 -18.43 -3.26 14.74
N VAL A 148 -17.59 -3.68 15.66
CA VAL A 148 -17.74 -5.00 16.32
C VAL A 148 -18.99 -4.98 17.19
N THR A 149 -19.92 -5.90 16.94
CA THR A 149 -21.18 -6.03 17.69
C THR A 149 -21.14 -7.18 18.70
N THR A 150 -20.29 -8.18 18.44
CA THR A 150 -19.95 -9.24 19.37
C THR A 150 -18.45 -9.44 19.37
N GLY A 151 -17.82 -9.26 20.51
CA GLY A 151 -16.39 -9.47 20.67
C GLY A 151 -16.04 -10.93 20.91
N ASP A 152 -14.83 -11.34 20.52
CA ASP A 152 -14.31 -12.68 20.78
C ASP A 152 -12.82 -12.67 21.11
N ALA A 153 -12.41 -13.51 22.05
CA ALA A 153 -10.99 -13.65 22.44
C ALA A 153 -10.12 -14.37 21.40
N LEU A 154 -10.74 -14.96 20.38
CA LEU A 154 -10.09 -15.80 19.34
C LEU A 154 -9.27 -16.93 19.96
N GLY A 155 -9.90 -17.64 20.90
CA GLY A 155 -9.28 -18.71 21.67
C GLY A 155 -9.18 -20.04 20.92
N THR A 156 -9.83 -20.17 19.76
CA THR A 156 -9.79 -21.37 18.92
C THR A 156 -8.66 -21.24 17.90
N ALA A 157 -7.90 -22.31 17.72
CA ALA A 157 -6.69 -22.29 16.86
C ALA A 157 -6.97 -21.79 15.44
N ASN A 158 -8.13 -22.15 14.87
CA ASN A 158 -8.50 -21.81 13.49
C ASN A 158 -9.29 -20.49 13.35
N ASP A 159 -9.41 -19.67 14.38
CA ASP A 159 -10.06 -18.35 14.30
C ASP A 159 -9.35 -17.48 13.29
N PHE A 160 -10.13 -16.75 12.47
CA PHE A 160 -9.56 -16.03 11.31
C PHE A 160 -10.43 -14.86 10.90
N CYS A 161 -9.96 -13.65 11.18
CA CYS A 161 -10.70 -12.41 10.93
C CYS A 161 -9.88 -11.45 10.07
N LEU A 162 -10.43 -11.00 8.96
CA LEU A 162 -9.76 -10.10 8.05
C LEU A 162 -10.71 -9.18 7.27
N PHE A 163 -10.15 -8.08 6.77
CA PHE A 163 -10.68 -7.19 5.76
C PHE A 163 -9.81 -7.32 4.51
N ARG A 164 -10.40 -7.39 3.31
CA ARG A 164 -9.63 -7.68 2.10
C ARG A 164 -10.23 -7.15 0.82
N GLN A 165 -9.38 -7.05 -0.21
CA GLN A 165 -9.78 -6.96 -1.62
C GLN A 165 -8.97 -7.94 -2.47
N LYS A 166 -9.66 -8.61 -3.41
CA LYS A 166 -9.05 -9.45 -4.44
C LYS A 166 -8.88 -8.67 -5.74
N ILE A 167 -7.80 -8.96 -6.47
CA ILE A 167 -7.49 -8.35 -7.77
C ILE A 167 -7.41 -9.45 -8.81
N GLU A 168 -8.10 -9.29 -9.95
CA GLU A 168 -8.04 -10.22 -11.06
C GLU A 168 -6.63 -10.32 -11.66
N GLY A 169 -6.19 -11.52 -12.04
CA GLY A 169 -4.87 -11.74 -12.61
C GLY A 169 -4.59 -10.94 -13.86
N GLN A 170 -5.59 -10.77 -14.74
CA GLN A 170 -5.47 -9.95 -15.96
C GLN A 170 -5.11 -8.47 -15.68
N ASN A 171 -5.40 -7.94 -14.50
CA ASN A 171 -5.09 -6.58 -14.10
C ASN A 171 -3.70 -6.43 -13.45
N LEU A 172 -2.93 -7.51 -13.37
CA LEU A 172 -1.66 -7.59 -12.64
C LEU A 172 -0.46 -7.90 -13.55
N GLN A 173 -0.64 -7.98 -14.87
CA GLN A 173 0.40 -8.40 -15.79
C GLN A 173 1.60 -7.44 -15.83
N GLN A 174 1.38 -6.14 -15.55
CA GLN A 174 2.44 -5.14 -15.41
C GLN A 174 3.40 -5.40 -14.25
N LEU A 175 3.04 -6.26 -13.29
CA LEU A 175 3.94 -6.66 -12.20
C LEU A 175 5.10 -7.54 -12.67
N LYS A 176 5.02 -8.14 -13.86
CA LYS A 176 6.03 -9.06 -14.40
C LYS A 176 6.41 -10.15 -13.40
N LYS A 177 5.45 -10.50 -12.50
CA LYS A 177 5.67 -11.47 -11.43
C LYS A 177 6.12 -12.82 -11.99
N GLY A 178 7.06 -13.48 -11.31
CA GLY A 178 7.69 -14.72 -11.77
C GLY A 178 8.87 -14.50 -12.70
N THR A 179 9.35 -13.28 -12.88
CA THR A 179 10.52 -12.93 -13.68
C THR A 179 11.57 -12.19 -12.85
N SER A 180 12.80 -12.11 -13.33
CA SER A 180 13.86 -11.31 -12.68
C SER A 180 13.58 -9.81 -12.69
N SER A 181 12.60 -9.36 -13.49
CA SER A 181 12.15 -7.97 -13.58
C SER A 181 10.82 -7.73 -12.84
N ALA A 182 10.49 -8.58 -11.85
CA ALA A 182 9.28 -8.44 -11.07
C ALA A 182 9.25 -7.10 -10.33
N GLU A 183 8.17 -6.35 -10.51
CA GLU A 183 7.99 -5.02 -9.94
C GLU A 183 7.59 -5.10 -8.46
N SER A 184 8.06 -4.15 -7.67
CA SER A 184 7.60 -3.96 -6.29
C SER A 184 6.18 -3.41 -6.27
N LEU A 185 5.51 -3.55 -5.13
CA LEU A 185 4.20 -2.96 -4.84
C LEU A 185 4.32 -2.06 -3.61
N THR A 186 3.70 -0.89 -3.66
CA THR A 186 3.57 -0.03 -2.47
C THR A 186 2.09 0.18 -2.16
N LEU A 187 1.71 -0.15 -0.94
CA LEU A 187 0.37 0.05 -0.40
C LEU A 187 0.38 1.22 0.57
N SER A 188 -0.52 2.16 0.36
CA SER A 188 -0.77 3.25 1.30
C SER A 188 -2.25 3.30 1.69
N PHE A 189 -2.53 3.72 2.93
CA PHE A 189 -3.89 3.82 3.44
C PHE A 189 -3.96 4.65 4.72
N TRP A 190 -5.13 5.19 5.00
CA TRP A 190 -5.48 5.76 6.29
C TRP A 190 -6.26 4.74 7.11
N ILE A 191 -5.90 4.60 8.38
CA ILE A 191 -6.56 3.68 9.32
C ILE A 191 -6.75 4.34 10.68
N LYS A 192 -7.86 4.00 11.31
CA LYS A 192 -8.20 4.38 12.68
C LYS A 192 -8.76 3.16 13.40
N SER A 193 -8.32 2.88 14.60
CA SER A 193 -8.83 1.78 15.41
C SER A 193 -8.90 2.14 16.88
N THR A 194 -9.83 1.53 17.60
CA THR A 194 -9.88 1.58 19.07
C THR A 194 -8.73 0.84 19.73
N ILE A 195 -8.19 -0.19 19.05
CA ILE A 195 -7.10 -1.03 19.57
C ILE A 195 -5.77 -0.57 18.99
N THR A 196 -4.83 -0.23 19.86
CA THR A 196 -3.44 0.07 19.50
C THR A 196 -2.60 -1.21 19.48
N GLY A 197 -1.47 -1.16 18.79
CA GLY A 197 -0.51 -2.27 18.72
C GLY A 197 -0.11 -2.63 17.30
N THR A 198 0.44 -3.83 17.15
CA THR A 198 0.95 -4.33 15.87
C THR A 198 -0.16 -5.01 15.08
N TYR A 199 -0.28 -4.60 13.82
CA TYR A 199 -1.16 -5.20 12.83
C TYR A 199 -0.35 -5.79 11.69
N VAL A 200 -0.86 -6.85 11.08
CA VAL A 200 -0.23 -7.50 9.93
C VAL A 200 -1.07 -7.25 8.68
N LEU A 201 -0.38 -6.96 7.59
CA LEU A 201 -0.93 -6.87 6.25
C LEU A 201 -0.29 -7.96 5.38
N GLU A 202 -1.13 -8.67 4.63
CA GLU A 202 -0.73 -9.73 3.71
C GLU A 202 -1.00 -9.32 2.27
N ILE A 203 -0.05 -9.59 1.37
CA ILE A 203 -0.31 -9.75 -0.06
C ILE A 203 -0.14 -11.23 -0.37
N ARG A 204 -1.20 -11.87 -0.88
CA ARG A 204 -1.23 -13.29 -1.20
C ARG A 204 -1.48 -13.51 -2.68
N ASP A 205 -0.61 -14.29 -3.30
CA ASP A 205 -0.78 -14.85 -4.63
C ASP A 205 -1.60 -16.11 -4.50
N GLN A 206 -2.84 -16.05 -4.97
CA GLN A 206 -3.76 -17.19 -4.92
C GLN A 206 -3.39 -18.27 -5.94
N THR A 207 -2.85 -17.88 -7.10
CA THR A 207 -2.48 -18.79 -8.18
C THR A 207 -1.35 -19.73 -7.78
N ASN A 208 -0.31 -19.19 -7.13
CA ASN A 208 0.91 -19.93 -6.81
C ASN A 208 1.02 -20.30 -5.32
N ALA A 209 -0.01 -20.03 -4.50
CA ALA A 209 -0.01 -20.25 -3.05
C ALA A 209 1.23 -19.65 -2.36
N ARG A 210 1.51 -18.38 -2.65
CA ARG A 210 2.63 -17.63 -2.07
C ARG A 210 2.12 -16.39 -1.36
N ASP A 211 2.84 -15.94 -0.35
CA ASP A 211 2.49 -14.74 0.40
C ASP A 211 3.72 -13.94 0.86
N ILE A 212 3.49 -12.68 1.14
CA ILE A 212 4.42 -11.76 1.79
C ILE A 212 3.65 -10.90 2.79
N HIS A 213 4.26 -10.61 3.93
CA HIS A 213 3.63 -9.86 5.02
C HIS A 213 4.49 -8.68 5.43
N LYS A 214 3.84 -7.60 5.84
CA LYS A 214 4.47 -6.48 6.53
C LYS A 214 3.64 -6.13 7.76
N THR A 215 4.32 -5.67 8.80
CA THR A 215 3.67 -5.16 10.00
C THR A 215 3.55 -3.65 9.96
N TYR A 216 2.50 -3.12 10.57
CA TYR A 216 2.37 -1.69 10.88
C TYR A 216 1.83 -1.53 12.30
N THR A 217 2.09 -0.39 12.91
CA THR A 217 1.63 -0.11 14.29
C THR A 217 0.57 0.97 14.26
N ILE A 218 -0.54 0.74 14.97
CA ILE A 218 -1.46 1.81 15.35
C ILE A 218 -1.02 2.28 16.73
N SER A 219 -0.57 3.53 16.80
CA SER A 219 0.07 4.10 17.99
C SER A 219 -0.90 4.79 18.93
N SER A 220 -2.00 5.32 18.39
CA SER A 220 -2.98 6.10 19.14
C SER A 220 -4.40 5.60 18.88
N SER A 221 -5.09 5.21 19.96
CA SER A 221 -6.50 4.80 19.88
C SER A 221 -7.38 5.93 19.31
N ASN A 222 -8.34 5.54 18.46
CA ASN A 222 -9.32 6.47 17.85
C ASN A 222 -8.70 7.65 17.09
N THR A 223 -7.48 7.47 16.55
CA THR A 223 -6.76 8.49 15.78
C THR A 223 -6.50 7.98 14.38
N TRP A 224 -6.74 8.82 13.37
CA TRP A 224 -6.38 8.51 11.99
C TRP A 224 -4.87 8.54 11.81
N GLU A 225 -4.31 7.46 11.31
CA GLU A 225 -2.89 7.32 11.00
C GLU A 225 -2.70 6.90 9.55
N TYR A 226 -1.79 7.57 8.85
CA TYR A 226 -1.38 7.18 7.51
C TYR A 226 -0.30 6.10 7.58
N LYS A 227 -0.45 5.07 6.75
CA LYS A 227 0.50 3.96 6.67
C LYS A 227 0.95 3.77 5.23
N THR A 228 2.24 3.45 5.07
CA THR A 228 2.83 3.07 3.79
C THR A 228 3.67 1.83 3.99
N LEU A 229 3.46 0.82 3.13
CA LEU A 229 4.15 -0.47 3.18
C LEU A 229 4.61 -0.84 1.77
N THR A 230 5.91 -1.10 1.60
CA THR A 230 6.48 -1.54 0.32
C THR A 230 6.78 -3.02 0.37
N PHE A 231 6.37 -3.74 -0.67
CA PHE A 231 6.55 -5.17 -0.88
C PHE A 231 7.44 -5.37 -2.09
N GLU A 232 8.44 -6.22 -1.95
CA GLU A 232 9.34 -6.58 -3.03
C GLU A 232 8.60 -7.31 -4.17
N GLY A 233 9.11 -7.23 -5.38
CA GLY A 233 8.61 -8.03 -6.49
C GLY A 233 8.89 -9.52 -6.28
N ASP A 234 7.92 -10.39 -6.57
CA ASP A 234 8.12 -11.84 -6.49
C ASP A 234 8.64 -12.39 -7.81
N THR A 235 9.87 -12.87 -7.82
CA THR A 235 10.51 -13.47 -8.99
C THR A 235 10.08 -14.91 -9.27
N THR A 236 9.17 -15.46 -8.45
CA THR A 236 8.71 -16.84 -8.54
C THR A 236 7.21 -16.93 -8.78
N GLY A 237 6.79 -17.73 -9.75
CA GLY A 237 5.38 -18.00 -10.06
C GLY A 237 4.70 -16.84 -10.77
N ALA A 238 4.43 -17.02 -12.06
CA ALA A 238 3.68 -16.06 -12.86
C ALA A 238 2.19 -16.01 -12.41
N ILE A 239 1.57 -14.86 -12.58
CA ILE A 239 0.12 -14.70 -12.40
C ILE A 239 -0.59 -15.00 -13.71
N ASP A 240 -1.65 -15.80 -13.68
CA ASP A 240 -2.47 -16.10 -14.83
C ASP A 240 -3.16 -14.85 -15.38
N ASN A 241 -3.19 -14.71 -16.70
CA ASN A 241 -3.85 -13.60 -17.37
C ASN A 241 -5.34 -13.90 -17.58
N ASP A 242 -6.08 -13.98 -16.49
CA ASP A 242 -7.50 -14.30 -16.50
C ASP A 242 -8.29 -13.45 -15.46
N ASN A 243 -9.57 -13.74 -15.32
CA ASN A 243 -10.46 -13.04 -14.38
C ASN A 243 -10.56 -13.74 -13.01
N THR A 244 -9.71 -14.70 -12.72
CA THR A 244 -9.62 -15.30 -11.38
C THR A 244 -8.78 -14.42 -10.45
N SER A 245 -8.78 -14.73 -9.13
CA SER A 245 -8.01 -13.98 -8.15
C SER A 245 -6.51 -14.21 -8.32
N GLY A 246 -5.79 -13.25 -8.88
CA GLY A 246 -4.33 -13.24 -8.93
C GLY A 246 -3.71 -12.86 -7.58
N LEU A 247 -4.04 -11.67 -7.07
CA LEU A 247 -3.59 -11.23 -5.75
C LEU A 247 -4.76 -10.92 -4.82
N GLU A 248 -4.55 -11.17 -3.55
CA GLU A 248 -5.42 -10.73 -2.46
C GLU A 248 -4.62 -9.83 -1.52
N VAL A 249 -5.16 -8.66 -1.17
CA VAL A 249 -4.61 -7.75 -0.17
C VAL A 249 -5.48 -7.84 1.07
N SER A 250 -4.89 -8.24 2.20
CA SER A 250 -5.63 -8.54 3.44
C SER A 250 -5.06 -7.80 4.64
N TRP A 251 -5.92 -7.09 5.35
CA TRP A 251 -5.66 -6.54 6.68
C TRP A 251 -6.20 -7.51 7.71
N PHE A 252 -5.32 -8.07 8.52
CA PHE A 252 -5.75 -8.95 9.61
C PHE A 252 -6.39 -8.14 10.73
N LEU A 253 -7.45 -8.69 11.32
CA LEU A 253 -8.21 -8.08 12.42
C LEU A 253 -8.03 -8.86 13.73
N GLY A 254 -7.68 -10.14 13.61
CA GLY A 254 -7.43 -11.03 14.74
C GLY A 254 -7.41 -12.48 14.29
N GLN A 255 -6.52 -13.31 14.86
CA GLN A 255 -6.28 -14.68 14.42
C GLN A 255 -5.97 -15.61 15.60
N GLY A 256 -6.35 -16.88 15.42
CA GLY A 256 -5.98 -17.98 16.30
C GLY A 256 -4.57 -18.54 16.03
N THR A 257 -4.17 -19.53 16.82
CA THR A 257 -2.79 -20.04 16.83
C THR A 257 -2.38 -20.77 15.56
N ASP A 258 -3.32 -21.25 14.73
CA ASP A 258 -3.01 -21.83 13.41
C ASP A 258 -2.35 -20.81 12.47
N TYR A 259 -2.50 -19.50 12.74
CA TYR A 259 -2.02 -18.41 11.89
C TYR A 259 -0.95 -17.55 12.55
N THR A 260 -0.66 -17.75 13.83
CA THR A 260 0.22 -16.88 14.62
C THR A 260 1.40 -17.60 15.25
N SER A 261 1.49 -18.94 15.13
CA SER A 261 2.46 -19.77 15.85
C SER A 261 3.82 -19.93 15.15
N GLY A 262 3.96 -19.45 13.93
CA GLY A 262 5.18 -19.59 13.14
C GLY A 262 6.08 -18.34 13.15
N THR A 263 6.72 -18.09 12.01
CA THR A 263 7.53 -16.90 11.76
C THR A 263 6.96 -16.15 10.58
N LEU A 264 6.72 -14.84 10.71
CA LEU A 264 6.12 -14.02 9.67
C LEU A 264 6.96 -14.05 8.39
N ASN A 265 6.34 -14.33 7.24
CA ASN A 265 6.99 -14.28 5.93
C ASN A 265 7.18 -12.81 5.52
N THR A 266 8.31 -12.20 5.85
CA THR A 266 8.61 -10.78 5.50
C THR A 266 9.15 -10.61 4.08
N ALA A 267 9.45 -11.71 3.38
CA ALA A 267 9.75 -11.83 1.95
C ALA A 267 8.80 -12.85 1.33
N TRP A 268 8.67 -12.85 -0.01
CA TRP A 268 7.83 -13.81 -0.71
C TRP A 268 8.25 -15.26 -0.44
N ALA A 269 7.31 -16.05 0.06
CA ALA A 269 7.53 -17.46 0.38
C ALA A 269 6.29 -18.29 0.04
N SER A 270 6.41 -19.61 0.06
CA SER A 270 5.26 -20.51 0.02
C SER A 270 4.36 -20.25 1.22
N ALA A 271 3.05 -20.17 0.99
CA ALA A 271 2.07 -19.87 2.01
C ALA A 271 2.00 -20.99 3.07
N VAL A 272 2.31 -20.63 4.29
CA VAL A 272 2.19 -21.49 5.46
C VAL A 272 1.28 -20.80 6.47
N ASN A 273 0.17 -21.42 6.85
CA ASN A 273 -0.82 -20.77 7.71
C ASN A 273 -0.20 -20.21 9.00
N ALA A 274 0.66 -20.94 9.67
CA ALA A 274 1.28 -20.53 10.93
C ALA A 274 2.09 -19.21 10.83
N ASN A 275 2.52 -18.85 9.62
CA ASN A 275 3.38 -17.69 9.36
C ASN A 275 2.61 -16.41 8.98
N ARG A 276 1.28 -16.45 8.88
CA ARG A 276 0.50 -15.40 8.22
C ARG A 276 0.25 -14.16 9.07
N ALA A 277 0.05 -14.33 10.38
CA ALA A 277 -0.39 -13.22 11.24
C ALA A 277 0.37 -13.15 12.57
N VAL A 278 1.65 -13.51 12.55
CA VAL A 278 2.50 -13.51 13.76
C VAL A 278 2.64 -12.09 14.30
N GLY A 279 2.25 -11.89 15.55
CA GLY A 279 2.29 -10.59 16.23
C GLY A 279 1.05 -9.73 16.07
N GLN A 280 0.02 -10.20 15.34
CA GLN A 280 -1.25 -9.50 15.17
C GLN A 280 -1.99 -9.31 16.50
N VAL A 281 -2.44 -8.08 16.78
CA VAL A 281 -3.36 -7.81 17.90
C VAL A 281 -4.78 -8.31 17.57
N ASN A 282 -5.58 -8.60 18.61
CA ASN A 282 -7.00 -8.92 18.44
C ASN A 282 -7.85 -7.66 18.45
N ALA A 283 -8.16 -7.12 17.27
CA ALA A 283 -8.99 -5.93 17.11
C ALA A 283 -10.50 -6.23 17.24
N VAL A 284 -10.90 -7.51 17.24
CA VAL A 284 -12.31 -7.94 17.40
C VAL A 284 -12.62 -8.47 18.79
N SER A 285 -11.80 -8.15 19.79
CA SER A 285 -11.90 -8.69 21.15
C SER A 285 -13.10 -8.18 21.96
N SER A 286 -13.74 -7.10 21.57
CA SER A 286 -14.83 -6.46 22.31
C SER A 286 -15.84 -5.79 21.37
N ALA A 287 -17.11 -5.82 21.77
CA ALA A 287 -18.18 -5.07 21.10
C ALA A 287 -18.02 -3.52 21.16
N SER A 288 -17.03 -3.01 21.90
CA SER A 288 -16.67 -1.61 21.90
C SER A 288 -15.63 -1.24 20.85
N ASN A 289 -15.13 -2.23 20.10
CA ASN A 289 -14.06 -2.02 19.14
C ASN A 289 -14.60 -1.68 17.76
N ASN A 290 -13.88 -0.79 17.09
CA ASN A 290 -14.12 -0.50 15.69
C ASN A 290 -12.81 -0.23 14.95
N ILE A 291 -12.86 -0.45 13.64
CA ILE A 291 -11.78 -0.18 12.71
C ILE A 291 -12.38 0.60 11.54
N LEU A 292 -11.78 1.74 11.20
CA LEU A 292 -12.12 2.54 10.03
C LEU A 292 -10.93 2.60 9.09
N ILE A 293 -11.19 2.48 7.78
CA ILE A 293 -10.14 2.52 6.75
C ILE A 293 -10.62 3.31 5.54
N THR A 294 -9.74 4.13 4.96
CA THR A 294 -9.98 4.88 3.71
C THR A 294 -8.67 5.23 3.01
N GLY A 295 -8.76 5.81 1.82
CA GLY A 295 -7.57 6.22 1.07
C GLY A 295 -6.65 5.06 0.73
N VAL A 296 -7.23 3.88 0.46
CA VAL A 296 -6.47 2.66 0.16
C VAL A 296 -5.96 2.70 -1.27
N GLN A 297 -4.66 2.68 -1.44
CA GLN A 297 -3.99 2.78 -2.74
C GLN A 297 -2.85 1.77 -2.83
N LEU A 298 -2.94 0.85 -3.80
CA LEU A 298 -1.89 -0.11 -4.14
C LEU A 298 -1.32 0.26 -5.50
N GLU A 299 -0.04 0.54 -5.53
CA GLU A 299 0.67 1.02 -6.72
C GLU A 299 1.83 0.12 -7.08
N VAL A 300 2.15 0.05 -8.37
CA VAL A 300 3.37 -0.58 -8.86
C VAL A 300 4.55 0.36 -8.58
N GLY A 301 5.62 -0.18 -8.00
CA GLY A 301 6.81 0.57 -7.65
C GLY A 301 7.11 0.54 -6.16
N SER A 302 8.27 1.07 -5.78
CA SER A 302 8.79 1.06 -4.40
C SER A 302 8.49 2.35 -3.62
N VAL A 303 7.83 3.33 -4.24
CA VAL A 303 7.51 4.63 -3.63
C VAL A 303 6.01 4.89 -3.74
N ALA A 304 5.37 5.22 -2.62
CA ALA A 304 3.97 5.63 -2.62
C ALA A 304 3.80 7.01 -3.25
N ASN A 305 2.73 7.18 -4.03
CA ASN A 305 2.30 8.52 -4.41
C ASN A 305 1.80 9.26 -3.15
N PRO A 306 2.34 10.44 -2.82
CA PRO A 306 1.90 11.19 -1.65
C PRO A 306 0.46 11.72 -1.79
N VAL A 307 -0.09 11.72 -3.02
CA VAL A 307 -1.46 12.17 -3.30
C VAL A 307 -2.30 10.98 -3.71
N PHE A 308 -3.39 10.74 -2.99
CA PHE A 308 -4.37 9.71 -3.37
C PHE A 308 -4.94 10.01 -4.75
N GLN A 309 -4.96 9.01 -5.62
CA GLN A 309 -5.50 9.11 -6.99
C GLN A 309 -7.02 9.06 -6.93
N GLN A 310 -7.63 10.24 -6.94
CA GLN A 310 -9.08 10.39 -6.95
C GLN A 310 -9.63 10.05 -8.34
N GLU A 311 -10.53 9.08 -8.38
CA GLU A 311 -11.36 8.80 -9.55
C GLU A 311 -12.72 9.48 -9.40
N SER A 312 -13.39 9.76 -10.50
CA SER A 312 -14.78 10.22 -10.44
C SER A 312 -15.66 9.12 -9.88
N PHE A 313 -16.74 9.50 -9.19
CA PHE A 313 -17.71 8.53 -8.65
C PHE A 313 -18.26 7.59 -9.75
N GLY A 314 -18.51 8.12 -10.96
CA GLY A 314 -19.03 7.34 -12.08
C GLY A 314 -18.06 6.26 -12.55
N GLU A 315 -16.77 6.58 -12.65
CA GLU A 315 -15.73 5.61 -13.02
C GLU A 315 -15.58 4.51 -11.96
N THR A 316 -15.49 4.89 -10.67
CA THR A 316 -15.43 3.92 -9.58
C THR A 316 -16.67 3.03 -9.54
N LEU A 317 -17.87 3.61 -9.70
CA LEU A 317 -19.13 2.85 -9.77
C LEU A 317 -19.13 1.84 -10.92
N GLN A 318 -18.69 2.23 -12.11
CA GLN A 318 -18.61 1.34 -13.26
C GLN A 318 -17.67 0.15 -13.00
N LYS A 319 -16.50 0.41 -12.41
CA LYS A 319 -15.56 -0.64 -11.98
C LYS A 319 -16.19 -1.58 -10.95
N CYS A 320 -16.93 -1.05 -9.99
CA CYS A 320 -17.64 -1.84 -8.98
C CYS A 320 -18.76 -2.70 -9.59
N GLN A 321 -19.50 -2.14 -10.54
CA GLN A 321 -20.61 -2.83 -11.22
C GLN A 321 -20.17 -4.04 -12.06
N ARG A 322 -18.91 -4.14 -12.43
CA ARG A 322 -18.34 -5.38 -12.99
C ARG A 322 -18.51 -6.58 -12.05
N TYR A 323 -18.51 -6.34 -10.75
CA TYR A 323 -18.54 -7.39 -9.70
C TYR A 323 -19.89 -7.49 -9.00
N PHE A 324 -20.60 -6.37 -8.89
CA PHE A 324 -21.90 -6.31 -8.26
C PHE A 324 -22.70 -5.14 -8.80
N THR A 325 -23.95 -5.43 -9.23
CA THR A 325 -24.90 -4.42 -9.68
C THR A 325 -26.22 -4.63 -8.96
N ARG A 326 -26.75 -3.56 -8.38
CA ARG A 326 -28.09 -3.54 -7.82
C ARG A 326 -29.07 -3.00 -8.86
N ILE A 327 -30.00 -3.82 -9.31
CA ILE A 327 -31.03 -3.42 -10.27
C ILE A 327 -32.33 -3.20 -9.49
N PRO A 328 -32.87 -1.96 -9.46
CA PRO A 328 -34.19 -1.71 -8.87
C PRO A 328 -35.26 -2.44 -9.63
N ARG A 329 -36.19 -3.08 -8.95
CA ARG A 329 -37.40 -3.64 -9.57
C ARG A 329 -38.34 -2.52 -9.98
N ILE A 330 -38.89 -2.63 -11.19
CA ILE A 330 -39.83 -1.64 -11.78
C ILE A 330 -41.25 -1.92 -11.32
N ASP A 331 -41.54 -3.07 -10.68
CA ASP A 331 -42.90 -3.53 -10.33
C ASP A 331 -43.45 -3.01 -9.00
N GLY A 332 -42.76 -2.07 -8.36
CA GLY A 332 -43.20 -1.46 -7.08
C GLY A 332 -43.04 -2.37 -5.85
N SER A 333 -42.52 -3.58 -5.98
CA SER A 333 -42.22 -4.43 -4.83
C SER A 333 -40.92 -3.99 -4.15
N SER A 334 -40.84 -4.10 -2.82
CA SER A 334 -39.69 -3.66 -2.02
C SER A 334 -38.45 -4.57 -2.14
N ALA A 335 -38.50 -5.64 -2.93
CA ALA A 335 -37.38 -6.55 -3.12
C ALA A 335 -36.53 -6.14 -4.32
N ASN A 336 -35.28 -5.80 -4.12
CA ASN A 336 -34.30 -5.58 -5.19
C ASN A 336 -33.70 -6.93 -5.64
N THR A 337 -33.50 -7.08 -6.97
CA THR A 337 -32.76 -8.23 -7.49
C THR A 337 -31.27 -7.88 -7.46
N GLU A 338 -30.50 -8.66 -6.75
CA GLU A 338 -29.03 -8.55 -6.74
C GLU A 338 -28.45 -9.51 -7.78
N ILE A 339 -27.63 -8.98 -8.67
CA ILE A 339 -26.84 -9.78 -9.60
C ILE A 339 -25.38 -9.64 -9.19
N ALA A 340 -24.81 -10.72 -8.66
CA ALA A 340 -23.39 -10.82 -8.40
C ALA A 340 -22.71 -11.40 -9.65
N ASN A 341 -21.89 -10.60 -10.32
CA ASN A 341 -21.05 -11.04 -11.44
C ASN A 341 -19.61 -11.07 -10.97
N GLY A 342 -19.01 -12.23 -10.98
CA GLY A 342 -17.56 -12.36 -10.72
C GLY A 342 -17.20 -12.93 -9.37
N MET A 343 -15.91 -12.99 -9.11
CA MET A 343 -15.23 -13.71 -8.03
C MET A 343 -15.92 -13.64 -6.66
N GLY A 344 -16.46 -14.77 -6.23
CA GLY A 344 -16.80 -15.07 -4.85
C GLY A 344 -15.56 -15.39 -4.01
#